data_6a85956c9ca2b59ceeebe5e0385b87cb
#
_entry.id   6a85956c9ca2b59ceeebe5e0385b87cb
#
_cell.length_a   1.000
_cell.length_b   1.000
_cell.length_c   1.000
_cell.angle_alpha   90.00
_cell.angle_beta   90.00
_cell.angle_gamma   90.00
#
_symmetry.space_group_name_H-M   'P 1'
#
loop_
_entity.id
_entity.type
_entity.pdbx_description
1 polymer ?
#
loop_
_entity_poly.entity_id
_entity_poly.type
_entity_poly.pdbx_seq_one_letter_code
_entity_poly.pdbx_strand_id
1 'polypeptide(L)'
;MKELAKDRTENSLGDYKGEYTPTQARVEANRCLFCADAPCIQACPTAIDIPQFIRKIATENNEASAKTIFDSNILGMSCARVCPVEVLCVGDCVYNHMGVPPIQIGKLQRFATDLAFEKGPVSYTHLTLPTICSV
;
A
#
# COMPACT_ATOMS: atom_id res chain seq x y z
N MET A 1 -8.82 8.06 -14.36
CA MET A 1 -10.16 7.72 -13.77
C MET A 1 -11.23 8.59 -14.42
N LYS A 2 -12.43 8.05 -14.69
CA LYS A 2 -13.56 8.90 -15.10
C LYS A 2 -13.92 9.78 -13.91
N GLU A 3 -13.95 11.09 -14.10
CA GLU A 3 -14.46 12.00 -13.07
C GLU A 3 -15.89 11.63 -12.72
N LEU A 4 -16.18 11.59 -11.43
CA LEU A 4 -17.53 11.39 -10.91
C LEU A 4 -18.39 12.61 -11.27
N ALA A 5 -19.69 12.41 -11.49
CA ALA A 5 -20.61 13.51 -11.71
C ALA A 5 -20.56 14.49 -10.50
N LYS A 6 -20.59 15.79 -10.77
CA LYS A 6 -20.35 16.84 -9.77
C LYS A 6 -21.39 16.87 -8.64
N ASP A 7 -22.56 16.32 -8.85
CA ASP A 7 -23.69 16.26 -7.92
C ASP A 7 -23.70 15.01 -7.02
N ARG A 8 -22.69 14.15 -7.14
CA ARG A 8 -22.62 12.94 -6.32
C ARG A 8 -22.16 13.26 -4.89
N THR A 9 -22.82 12.61 -3.92
CA THR A 9 -22.53 12.77 -2.50
C THR A 9 -21.09 12.38 -2.15
N GLU A 10 -20.52 11.41 -2.89
CA GLU A 10 -19.16 10.93 -2.70
C GLU A 10 -18.11 12.03 -2.93
N ASN A 11 -18.42 13.04 -3.75
CA ASN A 11 -17.52 14.17 -3.99
C ASN A 11 -17.34 15.07 -2.75
N SER A 12 -18.27 15.02 -1.79
CA SER A 12 -18.20 15.77 -0.53
C SER A 12 -17.50 15.01 0.59
N LEU A 13 -17.20 13.73 0.40
CA LEU A 13 -16.54 12.90 1.39
C LEU A 13 -15.02 13.02 1.24
N GLY A 14 -14.36 13.49 2.29
CA GLY A 14 -12.90 13.51 2.36
C GLY A 14 -12.32 12.10 2.45
N ASP A 15 -11.19 11.88 1.78
CA ASP A 15 -10.44 10.63 1.92
C ASP A 15 -9.88 10.48 3.33
N TYR A 16 -10.25 9.42 4.03
CA TYR A 16 -9.72 9.09 5.36
C TYR A 16 -8.19 8.91 5.35
N LYS A 17 -7.68 8.25 4.31
CA LYS A 17 -6.23 8.12 4.07
C LYS A 17 -5.87 8.91 2.81
N GLY A 18 -5.62 10.21 2.97
CA GLY A 18 -5.22 11.09 1.85
C GLY A 18 -4.00 10.56 1.08
N GLU A 19 -3.95 10.90 -0.19
CA GLU A 19 -2.85 10.53 -1.08
C GLU A 19 -1.55 11.22 -0.69
N TYR A 20 -0.43 10.52 -0.90
CA TYR A 20 0.90 11.11 -0.84
C TYR A 20 1.36 11.56 -2.22
N THR A 21 1.99 12.73 -2.27
CA THR A 21 2.81 13.09 -3.43
C THR A 21 4.07 12.19 -3.48
N PRO A 22 4.70 12.01 -4.65
CA PRO A 22 5.93 11.20 -4.76
C PRO A 22 7.03 11.62 -3.76
N THR A 23 7.18 12.93 -3.55
CA THR A 23 8.16 13.46 -2.58
C THR A 23 7.80 13.07 -1.14
N GLN A 24 6.54 13.23 -0.75
CA GLN A 24 6.06 12.84 0.58
C GLN A 24 6.20 11.34 0.82
N ALA A 25 5.84 10.52 -0.17
CA ALA A 25 5.97 9.08 -0.08
C ALA A 25 7.43 8.65 0.11
N ARG A 26 8.37 9.27 -0.62
CA ARG A 26 9.79 8.99 -0.47
C ARG A 26 10.34 9.40 0.88
N VAL A 27 9.96 10.59 1.37
CA VAL A 27 10.38 11.08 2.70
C VAL A 27 9.88 10.13 3.79
N GLU A 28 8.62 9.74 3.74
CA GLU A 28 8.04 8.81 4.72
C GLU A 28 8.64 7.40 4.61
N ALA A 29 8.88 6.91 3.40
CA ALA A 29 9.51 5.61 3.16
C ALA A 29 10.95 5.55 3.73
N ASN A 30 11.71 6.65 3.63
CA ASN A 30 13.07 6.73 4.17
C ASN A 30 13.11 6.76 5.71
N ARG A 31 12.00 7.03 6.38
CA ARG A 31 11.92 6.92 7.85
C ARG A 31 11.87 5.46 8.30
N CYS A 32 11.48 4.53 7.44
CA CYS A 32 11.34 3.12 7.81
C CYS A 32 12.68 2.53 8.24
N LEU A 33 12.68 1.77 9.34
CA LEU A 33 13.88 1.11 9.87
C LEU A 33 14.24 -0.18 9.13
N PHE A 34 13.36 -0.66 8.25
CA PHE A 34 13.54 -1.91 7.51
C PHE A 34 13.88 -3.11 8.41
N CYS A 35 13.11 -3.28 9.48
CA CYS A 35 13.31 -4.31 10.50
C CYS A 35 13.43 -5.70 9.88
N ALA A 36 14.36 -6.52 10.37
CA ALA A 36 14.52 -7.91 9.93
C ALA A 36 13.33 -8.78 10.37
N ASP A 37 12.95 -8.70 11.65
CA ASP A 37 11.77 -9.34 12.20
C ASP A 37 10.65 -8.31 12.35
N ALA A 38 10.09 -7.90 11.23
CA ALA A 38 9.15 -6.79 11.16
C ALA A 38 7.79 -7.12 11.81
N PRO A 39 7.44 -6.54 12.98
CA PRO A 39 6.15 -6.80 13.61
C PRO A 39 4.97 -6.40 12.71
N CYS A 40 5.15 -5.39 11.87
CA CYS A 40 4.14 -4.93 10.93
C CYS A 40 3.76 -6.01 9.89
N ILE A 41 4.68 -6.92 9.52
CA ILE A 41 4.34 -8.06 8.65
C ILE A 41 3.45 -9.05 9.41
N GLN A 42 3.82 -9.35 10.65
CA GLN A 42 3.07 -10.30 11.49
C GLN A 42 1.67 -9.80 11.81
N ALA A 43 1.52 -8.49 12.00
CA ALA A 43 0.23 -7.85 12.23
C ALA A 43 -0.63 -7.73 10.96
N CYS A 44 -0.07 -7.92 9.77
CA CYS A 44 -0.81 -7.88 8.52
C CYS A 44 -1.49 -9.22 8.26
N PRO A 45 -2.83 -9.30 8.15
CA PRO A 45 -3.55 -10.57 7.92
C PRO A 45 -3.13 -11.32 6.66
N THR A 46 -2.59 -10.61 5.66
CA THR A 46 -2.10 -11.19 4.40
C THR A 46 -0.58 -11.27 4.32
N ALA A 47 0.10 -10.95 5.42
CA ALA A 47 1.56 -11.02 5.55
C ALA A 47 2.31 -10.32 4.41
N ILE A 48 1.84 -9.13 3.99
CA ILE A 48 2.55 -8.32 3.00
C ILE A 48 3.96 -8.01 3.52
N ASP A 49 4.98 -8.19 2.70
CA ASP A 49 6.35 -7.78 3.03
C ASP A 49 6.47 -6.25 3.04
N ILE A 50 6.08 -5.66 4.19
CA ILE A 50 5.98 -4.21 4.36
C ILE A 50 7.33 -3.53 4.24
N PRO A 51 8.41 -3.95 4.93
CA PRO A 51 9.72 -3.35 4.75
C PRO A 51 10.20 -3.38 3.30
N GLN A 52 9.91 -4.46 2.58
CA GLN A 52 10.34 -4.64 1.20
C GLN A 52 9.63 -3.65 0.26
N PHE A 53 8.30 -3.52 0.34
CA PHE A 53 7.62 -2.58 -0.55
C PHE A 53 7.96 -1.12 -0.22
N ILE A 54 8.14 -0.78 1.07
CA ILE A 54 8.56 0.57 1.49
C ILE A 54 9.97 0.88 0.99
N ARG A 55 10.90 -0.08 1.09
CA ARG A 55 12.26 0.09 0.54
C ARG A 55 12.24 0.38 -0.95
N LYS A 56 11.36 -0.28 -1.70
CA LYS A 56 11.19 -0.04 -3.13
C LYS A 56 10.62 1.34 -3.43
N ILE A 57 9.74 1.88 -2.59
CA ILE A 57 9.30 3.28 -2.70
C ILE A 57 10.48 4.23 -2.43
N ALA A 58 11.26 3.98 -1.39
CA ALA A 58 12.42 4.81 -1.04
C ALA A 58 13.45 4.89 -2.18
N THR A 59 13.59 3.81 -2.95
CA THR A 59 14.49 3.72 -4.13
C THR A 59 13.79 4.06 -5.46
N GLU A 60 12.59 4.61 -5.42
CA GLU A 60 11.78 5.01 -6.59
C GLU A 60 11.38 3.85 -7.52
N ASN A 61 11.54 2.61 -7.08
CA ASN A 61 11.07 1.43 -7.81
C ASN A 61 9.61 1.12 -7.48
N ASN A 62 8.72 2.03 -7.86
CA ASN A 62 7.30 1.98 -7.50
C ASN A 62 6.56 0.78 -8.10
N GLU A 63 6.93 0.36 -9.30
CA GLU A 63 6.35 -0.82 -9.95
C GLU A 63 6.64 -2.10 -9.16
N ALA A 64 7.89 -2.31 -8.77
CA ALA A 64 8.28 -3.45 -7.95
C ALA A 64 7.68 -3.36 -6.52
N SER A 65 7.43 -2.15 -6.01
CA SER A 65 6.73 -1.94 -4.75
C SER A 65 5.29 -2.45 -4.82
N ALA A 66 4.54 -2.02 -5.83
CA ALA A 66 3.17 -2.49 -6.06
C ALA A 66 3.12 -4.00 -6.27
N LYS A 67 4.05 -4.55 -7.06
CA LYS A 67 4.16 -6.00 -7.26
C LYS A 67 4.31 -6.75 -5.93
N THR A 68 5.17 -6.28 -5.04
CA THR A 68 5.35 -6.90 -3.71
C THR A 68 4.04 -6.94 -2.89
N ILE A 69 3.25 -5.86 -2.97
CA ILE A 69 1.95 -5.80 -2.30
C ILE A 69 0.98 -6.82 -2.90
N PHE A 70 0.86 -6.82 -4.22
CA PHE A 70 -0.11 -7.64 -4.92
C PHE A 70 0.25 -9.13 -4.93
N ASP A 71 1.53 -9.49 -4.86
CA ASP A 71 1.97 -10.89 -4.72
C ASP A 71 1.44 -11.53 -3.42
N SER A 72 1.27 -10.74 -2.36
CA SER A 72 0.72 -11.20 -1.09
C SER A 72 -0.78 -10.94 -0.95
N ASN A 73 -1.30 -9.88 -1.58
CA ASN A 73 -2.69 -9.45 -1.43
C ASN A 73 -3.22 -8.79 -2.70
N ILE A 74 -3.98 -9.55 -3.46
CA ILE A 74 -4.68 -9.06 -4.68
C ILE A 74 -5.57 -7.84 -4.41
N LEU A 75 -6.14 -7.73 -3.20
CA LEU A 75 -6.97 -6.61 -2.77
C LEU A 75 -6.15 -5.46 -2.16
N GLY A 76 -4.84 -5.43 -2.38
CA GLY A 76 -3.92 -4.45 -1.81
C GLY A 76 -4.36 -2.99 -1.99
N MET A 77 -4.97 -2.67 -3.12
CA MET A 77 -5.51 -1.33 -3.40
C MET A 77 -6.72 -0.99 -2.51
N SER A 78 -7.64 -1.94 -2.29
CA SER A 78 -8.79 -1.76 -1.40
C SER A 78 -8.34 -1.71 0.06
N CYS A 79 -7.43 -2.60 0.47
CA CYS A 79 -6.86 -2.60 1.81
C CYS A 79 -6.15 -1.28 2.12
N ALA A 80 -5.46 -0.68 1.16
CA ALA A 80 -4.81 0.61 1.33
C ALA A 80 -5.78 1.73 1.75
N ARG A 81 -7.07 1.60 1.41
CA ARG A 81 -8.11 2.58 1.73
C ARG A 81 -8.88 2.28 3.01
N VAL A 82 -9.26 1.02 3.21
CA VAL A 82 -10.25 0.65 4.24
C VAL A 82 -9.66 -0.15 5.41
N CYS A 83 -8.42 -0.64 5.30
CA CYS A 83 -7.83 -1.43 6.36
C CYS A 83 -7.62 -0.58 7.63
N PRO A 84 -8.02 -1.07 8.83
CA PRO A 84 -7.78 -0.37 10.10
C PRO A 84 -6.32 -0.54 10.53
N VAL A 85 -5.42 0.12 9.81
CA VAL A 85 -3.96 -0.03 9.97
C VAL A 85 -3.45 0.31 11.37
N GLU A 86 -4.20 1.14 12.11
CA GLU A 86 -3.88 1.62 13.45
C GLU A 86 -3.88 0.49 14.49
N VAL A 87 -4.68 -0.54 14.27
CA VAL A 87 -4.76 -1.74 15.11
C VAL A 87 -4.08 -2.95 14.48
N LEU A 88 -3.43 -2.76 13.35
CA LEU A 88 -2.69 -3.79 12.60
C LEU A 88 -1.25 -3.32 12.38
N CYS A 89 -0.82 -3.20 11.13
CA CYS A 89 0.58 -2.96 10.77
C CYS A 89 1.15 -1.63 11.32
N VAL A 90 0.38 -0.54 11.33
CA VAL A 90 0.80 0.74 11.91
C VAL A 90 0.83 0.65 13.43
N GLY A 91 -0.16 -0.03 14.03
CA GLY A 91 -0.22 -0.24 15.48
C GLY A 91 0.98 -0.99 16.02
N ASP A 92 1.48 -1.98 15.29
CA ASP A 92 2.63 -2.79 15.66
C ASP A 92 3.98 -2.24 15.14
N CYS A 93 3.98 -1.05 14.57
CA CYS A 93 5.22 -0.42 14.14
C CYS A 93 6.16 -0.19 15.33
N VAL A 94 7.43 -0.56 15.19
CA VAL A 94 8.47 -0.40 16.24
C VAL A 94 8.53 1.03 16.78
N TYR A 95 8.26 2.04 15.96
CA TYR A 95 8.22 3.43 16.38
C TYR A 95 7.21 3.71 17.50
N ASN A 96 6.11 2.96 17.59
CA ASN A 96 5.16 3.11 18.70
C ASN A 96 5.80 2.78 20.06
N HIS A 97 6.70 1.79 20.10
CA HIS A 97 7.44 1.44 21.32
C HIS A 97 8.50 2.48 21.67
N MET A 98 8.92 3.27 20.71
CA MET A 98 9.89 4.34 20.89
C MET A 98 9.25 5.69 21.21
N GLY A 99 7.93 5.79 21.26
CA GLY A 99 7.20 7.04 21.46
C GLY A 99 7.34 8.02 20.27
N VAL A 100 7.65 7.52 19.09
CA VAL A 100 7.80 8.30 17.85
C VAL A 100 6.60 7.98 16.91
N PRO A 101 6.11 8.95 16.15
CA PRO A 101 5.02 8.71 15.21
C PRO A 101 5.34 7.55 14.25
N PRO A 102 4.47 6.52 14.18
CA PRO A 102 4.72 5.34 13.36
C PRO A 102 4.70 5.67 11.87
N ILE A 103 5.28 4.78 11.08
CA ILE A 103 5.26 4.87 9.61
C ILE A 103 3.83 4.76 9.10
N GLN A 104 3.46 5.65 8.21
CA GLN A 104 2.13 5.70 7.58
C GLN A 104 1.99 4.62 6.48
N ILE A 105 2.04 3.37 6.89
CA ILE A 105 2.10 2.18 6.01
C ILE A 105 0.93 2.17 5.03
N GLY A 106 -0.30 2.45 5.51
CA GLY A 106 -1.48 2.47 4.65
C GLY A 106 -1.43 3.53 3.55
N LYS A 107 -0.87 4.71 3.83
CA LYS A 107 -0.69 5.76 2.83
C LYS A 107 0.40 5.41 1.81
N LEU A 108 1.48 4.79 2.25
CA LEU A 108 2.53 4.29 1.35
C LEU A 108 2.00 3.15 0.46
N GLN A 109 1.19 2.25 1.01
CA GLN A 109 0.54 1.20 0.24
C GLN A 109 -0.41 1.79 -0.80
N ARG A 110 -1.23 2.80 -0.43
CA ARG A 110 -2.09 3.52 -1.35
C ARG A 110 -1.28 4.15 -2.49
N PHE A 111 -0.23 4.88 -2.16
CA PHE A 111 0.65 5.50 -3.14
C PHE A 111 1.18 4.50 -4.18
N ALA A 112 1.72 3.36 -3.73
CA ALA A 112 2.28 2.35 -4.61
C ALA A 112 1.21 1.70 -5.52
N THR A 113 0.03 1.38 -4.96
CA THR A 113 -1.03 0.71 -5.70
C THR A 113 -1.74 1.64 -6.68
N ASP A 114 -1.92 2.91 -6.34
CA ASP A 114 -2.54 3.91 -7.22
C ASP A 114 -1.64 4.20 -8.42
N LEU A 115 -0.33 4.39 -8.21
CA LEU A 115 0.63 4.54 -9.31
C LEU A 115 0.65 3.34 -10.26
N ALA A 116 0.55 2.13 -9.73
CA ALA A 116 0.48 0.92 -10.56
C ALA A 116 -0.80 0.89 -11.39
N PHE A 117 -1.91 1.31 -10.82
CA PHE A 117 -3.19 1.38 -11.53
C PHE A 117 -3.18 2.44 -12.64
N GLU A 118 -2.57 3.60 -12.40
CA GLU A 118 -2.47 4.69 -13.38
C GLU A 118 -1.56 4.33 -14.57
N LYS A 119 -0.48 3.62 -14.31
CA LYS A 119 0.48 3.19 -15.35
C LYS A 119 0.00 2.03 -16.21
N GLY A 120 -1.13 1.44 -15.86
CA GLY A 120 -1.68 0.27 -16.52
C GLY A 120 -1.23 -1.06 -15.89
N PRO A 121 -1.68 -2.19 -16.44
CA PRO A 121 -1.50 -3.47 -15.77
C PRO A 121 -0.02 -3.77 -15.58
N VAL A 122 0.40 -3.74 -14.32
CA VAL A 122 1.60 -4.48 -13.93
C VAL A 122 1.35 -5.92 -14.34
N SER A 123 2.26 -6.51 -15.07
CA SER A 123 2.10 -7.87 -15.60
C SER A 123 1.92 -8.87 -14.46
N TYR A 124 0.68 -9.04 -14.01
CA TYR A 124 0.31 -10.06 -13.04
C TYR A 124 0.08 -11.37 -13.77
N THR A 125 1.11 -12.15 -13.95
CA THR A 125 0.97 -13.50 -14.51
C THR A 125 0.12 -14.43 -13.63
N HIS A 126 -0.11 -14.05 -12.36
CA HIS A 126 -0.95 -14.82 -11.42
C HIS A 126 -2.36 -14.21 -11.23
N LEU A 127 -2.60 -12.97 -11.68
CA LEU A 127 -3.92 -12.35 -11.69
C LEU A 127 -4.68 -12.57 -12.99
N THR A 128 -4.02 -12.94 -14.03
CA THR A 128 -4.71 -13.71 -15.04
C THR A 128 -5.07 -15.01 -14.34
N LEU A 129 -6.24 -15.04 -13.72
CA LEU A 129 -6.92 -16.31 -13.54
C LEU A 129 -6.58 -17.11 -14.78
N PRO A 130 -5.94 -18.26 -14.64
CA PRO A 130 -5.73 -19.06 -15.79
C PRO A 130 -7.10 -19.19 -16.44
N THR A 131 -7.23 -18.65 -17.59
CA THR A 131 -8.32 -18.93 -18.52
C THR A 131 -8.23 -20.40 -18.91
N ILE A 132 -7.83 -21.21 -17.98
CA ILE A 132 -7.64 -22.66 -18.02
C ILE A 132 -8.88 -23.31 -17.50
N CYS A 133 -10.00 -22.69 -17.60
CA CYS A 133 -11.26 -23.38 -17.64
C CYS A 133 -11.84 -23.34 -19.05
N SER A 134 -11.02 -23.47 -20.05
CA SER A 134 -11.44 -23.95 -21.36
C SER A 134 -11.14 -25.44 -21.39
N VAL A 135 -12.06 -26.22 -20.90
CA VAL A 135 -12.26 -27.57 -21.40
C VAL A 135 -13.11 -27.45 -22.63
#